data_6e4aac868df306a5c28ab64b97dc5ad7
#
_entry.id   6e4aac868df306a5c28ab64b97dc5ad7
#
_cell.length_a   1.000
_cell.length_b   1.000
_cell.length_c   1.000
_cell.angle_alpha   90.00
_cell.angle_beta   90.00
_cell.angle_gamma   90.00
#
_symmetry.space_group_name_H-M   'P 1'
#
loop_
_entity.id
_entity.type
_entity.pdbx_description
1 polymer ?
#
loop_
_entity_poly.entity_id
_entity_poly.type
_entity_poly.pdbx_seq_one_letter_code
_entity_poly.pdbx_strand_id
1 'polypeptide(L)'
;YLLNLHIAPRNIFISRHGESQYNVEGKIGGDSDLSERGWAYARALPQLIQDHIGDEPLTVWHSSLRRTAQTAGFLKYPKLMWKSLDELDAGVCDSMTYTEIAEFYPEDYASRDDDKFNYRYRGGESYRDLVVRLEPVIMELERQNNILIIGHQAIIRALYAYFMGYDQNELPYIKVPLHTVIQLTPKAYGCDEKRYELPIEAVDTHRERPSRSLSNSISDLRLEGDEALETNAATNKSSS
;
A
#
# COMPACT_ATOMS: atom_id res chain seq x y z
N TYR A 1 -21.77 -6.54 20.36
CA TYR A 1 -21.42 -6.72 18.92
C TYR A 1 -22.61 -6.48 17.98
N LEU A 2 -23.83 -6.89 18.35
CA LEU A 2 -25.03 -6.74 17.50
C LEU A 2 -25.63 -5.32 17.48
N LEU A 3 -25.24 -4.44 18.40
CA LEU A 3 -25.80 -3.08 18.54
C LEU A 3 -25.24 -2.04 17.57
N ASN A 4 -24.18 -2.36 16.82
CA ASN A 4 -23.50 -1.44 15.89
C ASN A 4 -23.62 -1.87 14.41
N LEU A 5 -24.47 -2.83 14.09
CA LEU A 5 -24.69 -3.22 12.71
C LEU A 5 -25.47 -2.11 11.98
N HIS A 6 -24.85 -1.43 11.03
CA HIS A 6 -25.55 -0.56 10.11
C HIS A 6 -26.53 -1.39 9.29
N ILE A 7 -27.83 -1.13 9.49
CA ILE A 7 -28.91 -1.78 8.74
C ILE A 7 -29.12 -1.08 7.38
N ALA A 8 -28.73 0.20 7.29
CA ALA A 8 -28.83 0.97 6.05
C ALA A 8 -27.60 0.73 5.14
N PRO A 9 -27.81 0.59 3.82
CA PRO A 9 -26.70 0.56 2.87
C PRO A 9 -25.86 1.82 3.01
N ARG A 10 -24.54 1.65 3.05
CA ARG A 10 -23.57 2.74 3.09
C ARG A 10 -22.45 2.50 2.09
N ASN A 11 -21.82 3.57 1.64
CA ASN A 11 -20.71 3.48 0.70
C ASN A 11 -19.42 3.95 1.37
N ILE A 12 -18.41 3.11 1.28
CA ILE A 12 -17.05 3.41 1.72
C ILE A 12 -16.21 3.57 0.46
N PHE A 13 -15.84 4.82 0.17
CA PHE A 13 -14.92 5.11 -0.92
C PHE A 13 -13.49 5.11 -0.37
N ILE A 14 -12.60 4.38 -1.00
CA ILE A 14 -11.19 4.37 -0.67
C ILE A 14 -10.37 4.75 -1.90
N SER A 15 -9.39 5.62 -1.72
CA SER A 15 -8.48 6.05 -2.77
C SER A 15 -7.08 6.25 -2.21
N ARG A 16 -6.08 5.96 -3.02
CA ARG A 16 -4.75 6.48 -2.74
C ARG A 16 -4.73 7.98 -3.01
N HIS A 17 -3.76 8.68 -2.40
CA HIS A 17 -3.40 10.04 -2.82
C HIS A 17 -3.09 10.07 -4.32
N GLY A 18 -3.19 11.21 -4.97
CA GLY A 18 -2.70 11.41 -6.33
C GLY A 18 -1.21 11.06 -6.45
N GLU A 19 -0.73 10.77 -7.65
CA GLU A 19 0.69 10.48 -7.88
C GLU A 19 1.57 11.53 -7.19
N SER A 20 2.55 11.10 -6.40
CA SER A 20 3.50 11.97 -5.73
C SER A 20 4.83 12.01 -6.49
N GLN A 21 5.66 13.01 -6.19
CA GLN A 21 7.01 13.10 -6.74
C GLN A 21 7.84 11.86 -6.40
N TYR A 22 7.71 11.33 -5.19
CA TYR A 22 8.39 10.08 -4.79
C TYR A 22 7.88 8.87 -5.56
N ASN A 23 6.59 8.82 -5.95
CA ASN A 23 6.12 7.75 -6.83
C ASN A 23 6.85 7.80 -8.19
N VAL A 24 7.02 9.00 -8.77
CA VAL A 24 7.75 9.18 -10.05
C VAL A 24 9.22 8.78 -9.91
N GLU A 25 9.85 9.10 -8.77
CA GLU A 25 11.24 8.75 -8.48
C GLU A 25 11.43 7.27 -8.05
N GLY A 26 10.34 6.52 -7.84
CA GLY A 26 10.39 5.14 -7.36
C GLY A 26 10.77 4.99 -5.89
N LYS A 27 10.70 6.06 -5.10
CA LYS A 27 11.02 6.09 -3.67
C LYS A 27 9.83 5.66 -2.82
N ILE A 28 10.11 5.00 -1.70
CA ILE A 28 9.11 4.61 -0.70
C ILE A 28 9.09 5.58 0.48
N GLY A 29 7.98 5.62 1.21
CA GLY A 29 7.83 6.45 2.41
C GLY A 29 7.82 7.96 2.12
N GLY A 30 8.43 8.70 3.03
CA GLY A 30 8.61 10.15 2.98
C GLY A 30 7.33 10.98 2.95
N ASP A 31 7.50 12.29 2.85
CA ASP A 31 6.40 13.26 2.78
C ASP A 31 6.58 14.20 1.57
N SER A 32 6.57 13.63 0.37
CA SER A 32 6.67 14.39 -0.87
C SER A 32 5.33 14.98 -1.31
N ASP A 33 5.40 16.05 -2.08
CA ASP A 33 4.24 16.70 -2.70
C ASP A 33 3.72 15.86 -3.88
N LEU A 34 2.51 16.19 -4.34
CA LEU A 34 1.94 15.62 -5.56
C LEU A 34 2.78 16.00 -6.78
N SER A 35 2.86 15.09 -7.76
CA SER A 35 3.32 15.39 -9.11
C SER A 35 2.27 16.21 -9.86
N GLU A 36 2.60 16.68 -11.04
CA GLU A 36 1.64 17.38 -11.91
C GLU A 36 0.41 16.52 -12.22
N ARG A 37 0.61 15.23 -12.50
CA ARG A 37 -0.47 14.26 -12.72
C ARG A 37 -1.27 14.01 -11.44
N GLY A 38 -0.61 13.99 -10.28
CA GLY A 38 -1.29 13.89 -8.98
C GLY A 38 -2.17 15.11 -8.70
N TRP A 39 -1.74 16.30 -9.04
CA TRP A 39 -2.57 17.51 -8.94
C TRP A 39 -3.74 17.50 -9.93
N ALA A 40 -3.57 16.95 -11.14
CA ALA A 40 -4.68 16.76 -12.07
C ALA A 40 -5.73 15.81 -11.49
N TYR A 41 -5.29 14.71 -10.87
CA TYR A 41 -6.19 13.79 -10.14
C TYR A 41 -6.94 14.49 -9.01
N ALA A 42 -6.24 15.25 -8.17
CA ALA A 42 -6.84 15.98 -7.05
C ALA A 42 -7.93 16.96 -7.53
N ARG A 43 -7.75 17.61 -8.67
CA ARG A 43 -8.75 18.52 -9.27
C ARG A 43 -9.95 17.78 -9.87
N ALA A 44 -9.75 16.58 -10.41
CA ALA A 44 -10.83 15.79 -11.04
C ALA A 44 -11.65 14.99 -10.03
N LEU A 45 -11.06 14.60 -8.89
CA LEU A 45 -11.67 13.78 -7.86
C LEU A 45 -13.03 14.32 -7.35
N PRO A 46 -13.23 15.64 -7.11
CA PRO A 46 -14.51 16.16 -6.63
C PRO A 46 -15.69 15.85 -7.56
N GLN A 47 -15.51 15.95 -8.87
CA GLN A 47 -16.56 15.63 -9.84
C GLN A 47 -16.89 14.13 -9.82
N LEU A 48 -15.88 13.28 -9.80
CA LEU A 48 -16.08 11.83 -9.69
C LEU A 48 -16.89 11.47 -8.45
N ILE A 49 -16.54 12.03 -7.30
CA ILE A 49 -17.28 11.76 -6.05
C ILE A 49 -18.71 12.29 -6.13
N GLN A 50 -18.92 13.50 -6.63
CA GLN A 50 -20.25 14.09 -6.78
C GLN A 50 -21.16 13.25 -7.69
N ASP A 51 -20.63 12.71 -8.78
CA ASP A 51 -21.38 11.87 -9.72
C ASP A 51 -21.88 10.56 -9.08
N HIS A 52 -21.23 10.10 -8.01
CA HIS A 52 -21.54 8.81 -7.37
C HIS A 52 -22.23 8.96 -6.01
N ILE A 53 -22.05 10.07 -5.31
CA ILE A 53 -22.68 10.31 -4.01
C ILE A 53 -23.90 11.23 -4.13
N GLY A 54 -23.96 12.06 -5.17
CA GLY A 54 -25.03 13.05 -5.34
C GLY A 54 -25.04 14.05 -4.19
N ASP A 55 -26.24 14.30 -3.66
CA ASP A 55 -26.47 15.23 -2.54
C ASP A 55 -26.39 14.54 -1.15
N GLU A 56 -26.01 13.27 -1.10
CA GLU A 56 -25.87 12.56 0.18
C GLU A 56 -24.70 13.13 0.99
N PRO A 57 -24.82 13.14 2.33
CA PRO A 57 -23.72 13.57 3.19
C PRO A 57 -22.52 12.61 3.07
N LEU A 58 -21.34 13.19 2.98
CA LEU A 58 -20.05 12.49 2.91
C LEU A 58 -19.06 13.15 3.86
N THR A 59 -18.26 12.34 4.54
CA THR A 59 -17.08 12.81 5.30
C THR A 59 -15.82 12.30 4.63
N VAL A 60 -14.78 13.12 4.59
CA VAL A 60 -13.47 12.76 4.01
C VAL A 60 -12.46 12.55 5.14
N TRP A 61 -11.83 11.39 5.16
CA TRP A 61 -10.69 11.12 6.02
C TRP A 61 -9.40 11.08 5.21
N HIS A 62 -8.35 11.68 5.74
CA HIS A 62 -7.04 11.64 5.12
C HIS A 62 -5.93 11.51 6.16
N SER A 63 -4.76 11.07 5.74
CA SER A 63 -3.59 10.97 6.62
C SER A 63 -3.00 12.34 6.97
N SER A 64 -2.00 12.38 7.84
CA SER A 64 -1.28 13.61 8.16
C SER A 64 -0.27 14.03 7.08
N LEU A 65 0.05 13.15 6.11
CA LEU A 65 1.04 13.42 5.07
C LEU A 65 0.50 14.36 4.00
N ARG A 66 1.35 15.28 3.52
CA ARG A 66 0.97 16.37 2.61
C ARG A 66 0.24 15.89 1.37
N ARG A 67 0.70 14.84 0.70
CA ARG A 67 0.09 14.32 -0.53
C ARG A 67 -1.37 13.91 -0.38
N THR A 68 -1.79 13.41 0.79
CA THR A 68 -3.21 13.08 1.04
C THR A 68 -4.05 14.33 1.30
N ALA A 69 -3.51 15.29 2.05
CA ALA A 69 -4.15 16.58 2.28
C ALA A 69 -4.31 17.37 0.98
N GLN A 70 -3.29 17.37 0.12
CA GLN A 70 -3.32 18.00 -1.21
C GLN A 70 -4.39 17.34 -2.10
N THR A 71 -4.47 16.00 -2.11
CA THR A 71 -5.49 15.26 -2.85
C THR A 71 -6.89 15.59 -2.37
N ALA A 72 -7.10 15.74 -1.05
CA ALA A 72 -8.37 16.13 -0.46
C ALA A 72 -8.71 17.62 -0.64
N GLY A 73 -7.75 18.44 -1.06
CA GLY A 73 -7.83 19.91 -1.01
C GLY A 73 -9.03 20.51 -1.75
N PHE A 74 -9.40 19.95 -2.90
CA PHE A 74 -10.50 20.46 -3.73
C PHE A 74 -11.88 19.90 -3.37
N LEU A 75 -11.96 18.89 -2.50
CA LEU A 75 -13.22 18.35 -2.02
C LEU A 75 -13.90 19.35 -1.07
N LYS A 76 -15.20 19.55 -1.21
CA LYS A 76 -15.99 20.52 -0.41
C LYS A 76 -16.62 19.90 0.85
N TYR A 77 -16.42 18.62 1.08
CA TYR A 77 -16.96 17.89 2.22
C TYR A 77 -16.15 18.15 3.50
N PRO A 78 -16.73 17.94 4.70
CA PRO A 78 -16.00 17.95 5.97
C PRO A 78 -14.81 16.99 5.93
N LYS A 79 -13.66 17.43 6.44
CA LYS A 79 -12.42 16.66 6.43
C LYS A 79 -11.94 16.39 7.84
N LEU A 80 -11.48 15.16 8.09
CA LEU A 80 -10.82 14.76 9.32
C LEU A 80 -9.46 14.15 9.00
N MET A 81 -8.43 14.67 9.65
CA MET A 81 -7.07 14.15 9.57
C MET A 81 -6.87 13.06 10.62
N TRP A 82 -6.37 11.90 10.19
CA TRP A 82 -6.04 10.78 11.06
C TRP A 82 -4.58 10.38 10.89
N LYS A 83 -3.77 10.54 11.92
CA LYS A 83 -2.37 10.07 11.89
C LYS A 83 -2.29 8.54 11.70
N SER A 84 -3.25 7.79 12.22
CA SER A 84 -3.32 6.34 12.02
C SER A 84 -3.53 5.91 10.55
N LEU A 85 -3.83 6.84 9.64
CA LEU A 85 -3.88 6.62 8.20
C LEU A 85 -2.55 6.95 7.49
N ASP A 86 -1.49 7.35 8.20
CA ASP A 86 -0.17 7.58 7.60
C ASP A 86 0.37 6.27 6.99
N GLU A 87 1.19 6.40 5.94
CA GLU A 87 1.77 5.23 5.27
C GLU A 87 2.59 4.39 6.25
N LEU A 88 2.80 3.14 5.90
CA LEU A 88 3.69 2.23 6.61
C LEU A 88 5.08 2.88 6.75
N ASP A 89 5.55 2.98 7.99
CA ASP A 89 6.86 3.55 8.29
C ASP A 89 7.96 2.60 7.81
N ALA A 90 8.73 3.05 6.82
CA ALA A 90 9.84 2.28 6.26
C ALA A 90 11.15 2.41 7.06
N GLY A 91 11.15 3.14 8.19
CA GLY A 91 12.31 3.28 9.06
C GLY A 91 13.55 3.75 8.32
N VAL A 92 14.63 2.99 8.42
CA VAL A 92 15.92 3.34 7.76
C VAL A 92 15.86 3.32 6.23
N CYS A 93 14.84 2.69 5.64
CA CYS A 93 14.61 2.63 4.20
C CYS A 93 13.72 3.77 3.69
N ASP A 94 13.30 4.67 4.58
CA ASP A 94 12.45 5.80 4.19
C ASP A 94 13.13 6.69 3.16
N SER A 95 12.39 7.11 2.13
CA SER A 95 12.90 7.92 1.02
C SER A 95 13.91 7.22 0.08
N MET A 96 14.07 5.91 0.18
CA MET A 96 14.92 5.10 -0.70
C MET A 96 14.11 4.43 -1.82
N THR A 97 14.78 4.15 -2.93
CA THR A 97 14.27 3.26 -3.98
C THR A 97 14.50 1.79 -3.59
N TYR A 98 13.78 0.86 -4.20
CA TYR A 98 14.03 -0.57 -3.99
C TYR A 98 15.43 -1.01 -4.45
N THR A 99 16.00 -0.36 -5.47
CA THR A 99 17.39 -0.61 -5.91
C THR A 99 18.37 -0.22 -4.83
N GLU A 100 18.22 0.97 -4.24
CA GLU A 100 19.04 1.43 -3.13
C GLU A 100 18.90 0.52 -1.90
N ILE A 101 17.69 0.07 -1.58
CA ILE A 101 17.45 -0.86 -0.47
C ILE A 101 18.17 -2.20 -0.73
N ALA A 102 18.11 -2.73 -1.96
CA ALA A 102 18.80 -3.96 -2.32
C ALA A 102 20.33 -3.82 -2.23
N GLU A 103 20.88 -2.65 -2.54
CA GLU A 103 22.31 -2.35 -2.47
C GLU A 103 22.80 -2.14 -1.03
N PHE A 104 22.11 -1.29 -0.25
CA PHE A 104 22.55 -0.89 1.10
C PHE A 104 22.07 -1.83 2.20
N TYR A 105 20.94 -2.51 2.00
CA TYR A 105 20.30 -3.42 2.96
C TYR A 105 19.85 -4.73 2.31
N PRO A 106 20.79 -5.51 1.70
CA PRO A 106 20.44 -6.71 0.92
C PRO A 106 19.72 -7.79 1.75
N GLU A 107 20.11 -7.95 3.03
CA GLU A 107 19.45 -8.91 3.93
C GLU A 107 18.01 -8.50 4.26
N ASP A 108 17.77 -7.20 4.48
CA ASP A 108 16.44 -6.66 4.72
C ASP A 108 15.56 -6.79 3.47
N TYR A 109 16.13 -6.54 2.29
CA TYR A 109 15.45 -6.71 1.02
C TYR A 109 14.98 -8.16 0.82
N ALA A 110 15.87 -9.13 1.05
CA ALA A 110 15.57 -10.56 0.92
C ALA A 110 14.52 -11.01 1.96
N SER A 111 14.70 -10.63 3.24
CA SER A 111 13.79 -10.99 4.33
C SER A 111 12.37 -10.43 4.09
N ARG A 112 12.29 -9.22 3.52
CA ARG A 112 11.01 -8.61 3.16
C ARG A 112 10.33 -9.35 2.01
N ASP A 113 11.07 -9.80 1.02
CA ASP A 113 10.50 -10.53 -0.11
C ASP A 113 10.07 -11.96 0.29
N ASP A 114 10.71 -12.54 1.31
CA ASP A 114 10.34 -13.84 1.87
C ASP A 114 9.04 -13.80 2.69
N ASP A 115 8.89 -12.84 3.60
CA ASP A 115 7.68 -12.64 4.42
C ASP A 115 7.28 -11.17 4.53
N LYS A 116 6.65 -10.66 3.50
CA LYS A 116 6.28 -9.25 3.41
C LYS A 116 5.26 -8.78 4.47
N PHE A 117 4.45 -9.68 5.02
CA PHE A 117 3.47 -9.33 6.02
C PHE A 117 4.10 -9.12 7.41
N ASN A 118 4.99 -10.02 7.82
CA ASN A 118 5.61 -9.97 9.16
C ASN A 118 6.94 -9.20 9.17
N TYR A 119 7.59 -9.01 8.00
CA TYR A 119 8.83 -8.26 7.94
C TYR A 119 8.63 -6.82 8.45
N ARG A 120 9.45 -6.44 9.44
CA ARG A 120 9.48 -5.08 10.01
C ARG A 120 10.72 -4.35 9.52
N TYR A 121 10.53 -3.17 8.92
CA TYR A 121 11.63 -2.28 8.60
C TYR A 121 12.39 -1.87 9.89
N ARG A 122 13.70 -1.78 9.81
CA ARG A 122 14.53 -1.32 10.96
C ARG A 122 14.13 0.10 11.36
N GLY A 123 13.67 0.26 12.61
CA GLY A 123 13.15 1.54 13.12
C GLY A 123 11.78 1.94 12.56
N GLY A 124 11.10 1.03 11.87
CA GLY A 124 9.79 1.27 11.28
C GLY A 124 8.76 0.20 11.63
N GLU A 125 7.84 -0.06 10.71
CA GLU A 125 6.68 -0.92 10.87
C GLU A 125 6.72 -2.13 9.94
N SER A 126 5.97 -3.18 10.32
CA SER A 126 5.51 -4.25 9.43
C SER A 126 4.05 -4.02 9.02
N TYR A 127 3.56 -4.78 8.03
CA TYR A 127 2.12 -4.80 7.74
C TYR A 127 1.30 -5.26 8.96
N ARG A 128 1.83 -6.17 9.77
CA ARG A 128 1.21 -6.60 11.01
C ARG A 128 1.00 -5.44 11.99
N ASP A 129 2.01 -4.59 12.18
CA ASP A 129 1.90 -3.41 13.05
C ASP A 129 0.90 -2.41 12.50
N LEU A 130 0.90 -2.20 11.19
CA LEU A 130 -0.05 -1.33 10.50
C LEU A 130 -1.49 -1.81 10.70
N VAL A 131 -1.78 -3.10 10.60
CA VAL A 131 -3.13 -3.66 10.84
C VAL A 131 -3.58 -3.38 12.27
N VAL A 132 -2.71 -3.57 13.27
CA VAL A 132 -3.02 -3.26 14.68
C VAL A 132 -3.28 -1.76 14.86
N ARG A 133 -2.47 -0.90 14.23
CA ARG A 133 -2.65 0.56 14.27
C ARG A 133 -3.96 1.01 13.65
N LEU A 134 -4.51 0.27 12.69
CA LEU A 134 -5.78 0.57 12.02
C LEU A 134 -7.02 0.10 12.78
N GLU A 135 -6.91 -0.75 13.79
CA GLU A 135 -8.08 -1.25 14.54
C GLU A 135 -9.02 -0.14 15.03
N PRO A 136 -8.55 0.95 15.69
CA PRO A 136 -9.42 2.03 16.11
C PRO A 136 -10.08 2.77 14.93
N VAL A 137 -9.37 2.90 13.81
CA VAL A 137 -9.91 3.53 12.58
C VAL A 137 -11.04 2.68 12.00
N ILE A 138 -10.84 1.36 11.94
CA ILE A 138 -11.86 0.42 11.45
C ILE A 138 -13.10 0.45 12.37
N MET A 139 -12.92 0.47 13.69
CA MET A 139 -14.04 0.56 14.63
C MET A 139 -14.85 1.85 14.45
N GLU A 140 -14.19 2.98 14.20
CA GLU A 140 -14.88 4.23 13.92
C GLU A 140 -15.53 4.22 12.51
N LEU A 141 -14.85 3.63 11.54
CA LEU A 141 -15.36 3.46 10.17
C LEU A 141 -16.68 2.66 10.16
N GLU A 142 -16.80 1.65 11.04
CA GLU A 142 -18.03 0.87 11.20
C GLU A 142 -19.23 1.70 11.70
N ARG A 143 -18.99 2.88 12.26
CA ARG A 143 -20.03 3.79 12.75
C ARG A 143 -20.40 4.89 11.76
N GLN A 144 -19.56 5.10 10.74
CA GLN A 144 -19.78 6.16 9.75
C GLN A 144 -20.83 5.74 8.71
N ASN A 145 -21.50 6.73 8.14
CA ASN A 145 -22.34 6.56 6.96
C ASN A 145 -21.47 6.52 5.69
N ASN A 146 -21.74 7.38 4.70
CA ASN A 146 -20.88 7.48 3.53
C ASN A 146 -19.57 8.20 3.88
N ILE A 147 -18.45 7.61 3.46
CA ILE A 147 -17.12 8.12 3.77
C ILE A 147 -16.19 7.96 2.57
N LEU A 148 -15.28 8.92 2.39
CA LEU A 148 -14.14 8.81 1.47
C LEU A 148 -12.84 8.81 2.29
N ILE A 149 -12.04 7.78 2.14
CA ILE A 149 -10.71 7.68 2.75
C ILE A 149 -9.66 7.91 1.66
N ILE A 150 -8.83 8.94 1.86
CA ILE A 150 -7.65 9.21 1.03
C ILE A 150 -6.42 8.81 1.82
N GLY A 151 -5.83 7.71 1.43
CA GLY A 151 -4.70 7.10 2.15
C GLY A 151 -3.53 6.74 1.23
N HIS A 152 -2.82 5.72 1.65
CA HIS A 152 -1.60 5.23 1.04
C HIS A 152 -1.74 3.76 0.66
N GLN A 153 -0.78 3.23 -0.08
CA GLN A 153 -0.87 1.88 -0.62
C GLN A 153 -1.08 0.81 0.46
N ALA A 154 -0.28 0.82 1.52
CA ALA A 154 -0.39 -0.21 2.56
C ALA A 154 -1.69 -0.06 3.37
N ILE A 155 -2.11 1.18 3.64
CA ILE A 155 -3.37 1.49 4.33
C ILE A 155 -4.58 1.01 3.53
N ILE A 156 -4.64 1.36 2.25
CA ILE A 156 -5.77 0.98 1.38
C ILE A 156 -5.81 -0.54 1.20
N ARG A 157 -4.66 -1.21 1.09
CA ARG A 157 -4.59 -2.67 1.08
C ARG A 157 -5.20 -3.30 2.34
N ALA A 158 -4.87 -2.77 3.52
CA ALA A 158 -5.36 -3.28 4.79
C ALA A 158 -6.88 -3.07 4.94
N LEU A 159 -7.39 -1.88 4.62
CA LEU A 159 -8.83 -1.59 4.64
C LEU A 159 -9.59 -2.45 3.63
N TYR A 160 -9.08 -2.55 2.40
CA TYR A 160 -9.67 -3.39 1.37
C TYR A 160 -9.71 -4.86 1.77
N ALA A 161 -8.60 -5.40 2.30
CA ALA A 161 -8.54 -6.78 2.77
C ALA A 161 -9.55 -7.06 3.89
N TYR A 162 -9.72 -6.11 4.81
CA TYR A 162 -10.71 -6.22 5.90
C TYR A 162 -12.14 -6.38 5.36
N PHE A 163 -12.57 -5.49 4.45
CA PHE A 163 -13.93 -5.54 3.91
C PHE A 163 -14.19 -6.70 2.95
N MET A 164 -13.18 -7.09 2.19
CA MET A 164 -13.29 -8.15 1.17
C MET A 164 -12.94 -9.55 1.72
N GLY A 165 -12.44 -9.64 2.97
CA GLY A 165 -12.13 -10.91 3.62
C GLY A 165 -10.87 -11.61 3.06
N TYR A 166 -9.87 -10.83 2.61
CA TYR A 166 -8.60 -11.40 2.14
C TYR A 166 -7.73 -11.90 3.28
N ASP A 167 -6.97 -12.95 3.02
CA ASP A 167 -5.98 -13.49 3.95
C ASP A 167 -4.81 -12.50 4.15
N GLN A 168 -4.20 -12.55 5.34
CA GLN A 168 -3.07 -11.70 5.68
C GLN A 168 -1.86 -11.89 4.75
N ASN A 169 -1.65 -13.08 4.18
CA ASN A 169 -0.55 -13.35 3.26
C ASN A 169 -0.78 -12.77 1.86
N GLU A 170 -2.03 -12.50 1.50
CA GLU A 170 -2.41 -11.87 0.23
C GLU A 170 -2.42 -10.35 0.33
N LEU A 171 -2.72 -9.82 1.54
CA LEU A 171 -2.87 -8.38 1.81
C LEU A 171 -1.73 -7.52 1.23
N PRO A 172 -0.42 -7.84 1.42
CA PRO A 172 0.67 -7.00 0.91
C PRO A 172 0.79 -6.96 -0.62
N TYR A 173 0.07 -7.83 -1.32
CA TYR A 173 0.13 -8.00 -2.78
C TYR A 173 -1.13 -7.54 -3.50
N ILE A 174 -2.14 -7.06 -2.78
CA ILE A 174 -3.38 -6.52 -3.38
C ILE A 174 -3.02 -5.34 -4.28
N LYS A 175 -3.52 -5.37 -5.53
CA LYS A 175 -3.32 -4.27 -6.47
C LYS A 175 -4.26 -3.12 -6.15
N VAL A 176 -3.67 -1.98 -5.79
CA VAL A 176 -4.37 -0.72 -5.54
C VAL A 176 -3.71 0.36 -6.39
N PRO A 177 -4.21 0.60 -7.62
CA PRO A 177 -3.61 1.57 -8.52
C PRO A 177 -3.80 3.00 -8.03
N LEU A 178 -2.91 3.91 -8.46
CA LEU A 178 -3.11 5.34 -8.33
C LEU A 178 -4.28 5.79 -9.19
N HIS A 179 -4.81 6.98 -8.91
CA HIS A 179 -5.88 7.65 -9.68
C HIS A 179 -7.15 6.80 -9.88
N THR A 180 -7.41 5.89 -8.94
CA THR A 180 -8.58 5.02 -8.92
C THR A 180 -9.29 5.15 -7.57
N VAL A 181 -10.61 5.34 -7.61
CA VAL A 181 -11.48 5.26 -6.43
C VAL A 181 -12.15 3.90 -6.39
N ILE A 182 -12.05 3.22 -5.26
CA ILE A 182 -12.73 1.94 -5.01
C ILE A 182 -13.92 2.24 -4.09
N GLN A 183 -15.10 1.93 -4.54
CA GLN A 183 -16.33 1.96 -3.76
C GLN A 183 -16.59 0.58 -3.19
N LEU A 184 -16.68 0.49 -1.87
CA LEU A 184 -17.06 -0.70 -1.12
C LEU A 184 -18.45 -0.50 -0.54
N THR A 185 -19.32 -1.47 -0.73
CA THR A 185 -20.67 -1.47 -0.17
C THR A 185 -20.83 -2.72 0.70
N PRO A 186 -20.55 -2.61 2.02
CA PRO A 186 -20.67 -3.73 2.94
C PRO A 186 -22.13 -4.24 3.00
N LYS A 187 -22.29 -5.55 3.04
CA LYS A 187 -23.55 -6.28 3.15
C LYS A 187 -23.51 -7.23 4.34
N ALA A 188 -24.65 -7.81 4.70
CA ALA A 188 -24.73 -8.81 5.77
C ALA A 188 -23.79 -10.01 5.54
N TYR A 189 -23.58 -10.39 4.27
CA TYR A 189 -22.74 -11.51 3.87
C TYR A 189 -21.82 -11.08 2.71
N GLY A 190 -20.73 -10.37 3.03
CA GLY A 190 -19.73 -9.93 2.05
C GLY A 190 -19.74 -8.43 1.78
N CYS A 191 -19.08 -8.04 0.72
CA CYS A 191 -18.93 -6.64 0.31
C CYS A 191 -18.94 -6.55 -1.22
N ASP A 192 -19.76 -5.66 -1.76
CA ASP A 192 -19.71 -5.34 -3.19
C ASP A 192 -18.62 -4.33 -3.47
N GLU A 193 -17.98 -4.44 -4.63
CA GLU A 193 -16.92 -3.57 -5.08
C GLU A 193 -17.26 -2.95 -6.43
N LYS A 194 -16.94 -1.66 -6.58
CA LYS A 194 -16.86 -0.96 -7.88
C LYS A 194 -15.58 -0.14 -7.93
N ARG A 195 -14.96 -0.05 -9.09
CA ARG A 195 -13.76 0.76 -9.33
C ARG A 195 -14.04 1.83 -10.36
N TYR A 196 -13.56 3.02 -10.07
CA TYR A 196 -13.68 4.19 -10.92
C TYR A 196 -12.28 4.72 -11.19
N GLU A 197 -11.79 4.46 -12.37
CA GLU A 197 -10.48 4.91 -12.83
C GLU A 197 -10.64 6.23 -13.58
N LEU A 198 -9.88 7.24 -13.18
CA LEU A 198 -9.80 8.50 -13.92
C LEU A 198 -8.77 8.36 -15.05
N PRO A 199 -9.04 8.91 -16.25
CA PRO A 199 -8.15 8.82 -17.41
C PRO A 199 -6.94 9.75 -17.25
N ILE A 200 -6.21 9.62 -16.16
CA ILE A 200 -5.00 10.39 -15.84
C ILE A 200 -3.91 9.37 -15.55
N GLU A 201 -2.90 9.34 -16.40
CA GLU A 201 -1.78 8.42 -16.26
C GLU A 201 -1.09 8.56 -14.90
N ALA A 202 -0.57 7.45 -14.41
CA ALA A 202 0.26 7.39 -13.20
C ALA A 202 1.25 6.24 -13.31
N VAL A 203 2.34 6.33 -12.54
CA VAL A 203 3.31 5.23 -12.47
C VAL A 203 2.68 4.00 -11.82
N ASP A 204 3.01 2.82 -12.32
CA ASP A 204 2.64 1.57 -11.64
C ASP A 204 3.62 1.29 -10.49
N THR A 205 3.10 1.33 -9.29
CA THR A 205 3.86 1.06 -8.05
C THR A 205 3.60 -0.35 -7.51
N HIS A 206 2.91 -1.19 -8.30
CA HIS A 206 2.62 -2.55 -7.89
C HIS A 206 3.86 -3.43 -8.03
N ARG A 207 4.16 -4.21 -6.98
CA ARG A 207 5.15 -5.29 -7.03
C ARG A 207 4.43 -6.60 -6.78
N GLU A 208 4.57 -7.50 -7.74
CA GLU A 208 4.05 -8.86 -7.63
C GLU A 208 4.76 -9.64 -6.52
N ARG A 209 4.16 -10.73 -6.11
CA ARG A 209 4.78 -11.67 -5.17
C ARG A 209 5.97 -12.34 -5.87
N PRO A 210 7.18 -12.34 -5.26
CA PRO A 210 8.33 -13.05 -5.82
C PRO A 210 8.00 -14.54 -6.02
N SER A 211 8.34 -15.10 -7.19
CA SER A 211 8.22 -16.53 -7.40
C SER A 211 9.28 -17.29 -6.58
N ARG A 212 8.88 -18.28 -5.81
CA ARG A 212 9.80 -19.10 -4.98
C ARG A 212 10.97 -19.75 -5.75
N SER A 213 10.93 -19.77 -7.08
CA SER A 213 11.98 -20.33 -7.92
C SER A 213 13.29 -19.51 -7.94
N LEU A 214 13.26 -18.22 -7.59
CA LEU A 214 14.46 -17.36 -7.59
C LEU A 214 15.31 -17.47 -6.31
N SER A 215 14.71 -17.87 -5.18
CA SER A 215 15.47 -18.07 -3.94
C SER A 215 16.34 -19.32 -3.97
N ASN A 216 15.91 -20.37 -4.67
CA ASN A 216 16.70 -21.61 -4.81
C ASN A 216 17.86 -21.46 -5.81
N SER A 217 17.74 -20.59 -6.84
CA SER A 217 18.80 -20.41 -7.83
C SER A 217 20.01 -19.64 -7.28
N ILE A 218 19.84 -18.79 -6.27
CA ILE A 218 21.00 -18.08 -5.65
C ILE A 218 21.76 -18.98 -4.68
N SER A 219 21.08 -19.90 -3.98
CA SER A 219 21.73 -20.92 -3.16
C SER A 219 22.45 -21.96 -4.03
N ASP A 220 21.86 -22.35 -5.16
CA ASP A 220 22.48 -23.29 -6.10
C ASP A 220 23.70 -22.70 -6.81
N LEU A 221 23.68 -21.41 -7.17
CA LEU A 221 24.85 -20.71 -7.73
C LEU A 221 26.01 -20.57 -6.71
N ARG A 222 25.72 -20.50 -5.41
CA ARG A 222 26.78 -20.51 -4.37
C ARG A 222 27.39 -21.89 -4.18
N LEU A 223 26.57 -22.95 -4.25
CA LEU A 223 27.09 -24.32 -4.13
C LEU A 223 27.93 -24.71 -5.34
N GLU A 224 27.57 -24.35 -6.57
CA GLU A 224 28.37 -24.56 -7.77
C GLU A 224 29.70 -23.75 -7.75
N GLY A 225 29.71 -22.55 -7.14
CA GLY A 225 30.90 -21.73 -6.97
C GLY A 225 31.92 -22.35 -6.00
N ASP A 226 31.46 -22.95 -4.92
CA ASP A 226 32.32 -23.59 -3.91
C ASP A 226 32.84 -24.94 -4.40
N GLU A 227 32.09 -25.75 -5.14
CA GLU A 227 32.56 -26.98 -5.76
C GLU A 227 33.61 -26.72 -6.87
N ALA A 228 33.48 -25.62 -7.64
CA ALA A 228 34.45 -25.24 -8.66
C ALA A 228 35.77 -24.76 -8.06
N LEU A 229 35.77 -24.20 -6.86
CA LEU A 229 36.99 -23.79 -6.14
C LEU A 229 37.72 -25.00 -5.52
N GLU A 230 37.01 -26.02 -5.02
CA GLU A 230 37.62 -27.23 -4.47
C GLU A 230 38.23 -28.13 -5.56
N THR A 231 37.62 -28.26 -6.72
CA THR A 231 38.16 -29.04 -7.84
C THR A 231 39.41 -28.42 -8.45
N ASN A 232 39.53 -27.10 -8.50
CA ASN A 232 40.73 -26.39 -8.96
C ASN A 232 41.92 -26.48 -7.93
N ALA A 233 41.62 -26.63 -6.65
CA ALA A 233 42.64 -26.83 -5.61
C ALA A 233 43.21 -28.25 -5.59
N ALA A 234 42.44 -29.25 -6.02
CA ALA A 234 42.86 -30.66 -6.09
C ALA A 234 43.76 -30.96 -7.31
N THR A 235 43.52 -30.30 -8.46
CA THR A 235 44.33 -30.50 -9.69
C THR A 235 45.71 -29.86 -9.64
N ASN A 236 45.91 -28.82 -8.80
CA ASN A 236 47.24 -28.18 -8.65
C ASN A 236 48.16 -28.88 -7.68
N LYS A 237 47.75 -29.96 -6.97
CA LYS A 237 48.60 -30.75 -6.06
C LYS A 237 49.16 -32.02 -6.67
N SER A 238 48.81 -32.38 -7.92
CA SER A 238 49.27 -33.57 -8.61
C SER A 238 50.34 -33.32 -9.68
N SER A 239 50.89 -32.10 -9.78
CA SER A 239 51.96 -31.73 -10.75
C SER A 239 53.12 -30.99 -10.07
N SER A 240 53.61 -31.60 -8.96
CA SER A 240 54.91 -31.21 -8.36
C SER A 240 55.64 -32.44 -7.90
#